data_ccb5983e5cfed5dcf8763f24962f8beb
#
_entry.id   ccb5983e5cfed5dcf8763f24962f8beb
#
_cell.length_a   1.000
_cell.length_b   1.000
_cell.length_c   1.000
_cell.angle_alpha   90.00
_cell.angle_beta   90.00
_cell.angle_gamma   90.00
#
_symmetry.space_group_name_H-M   'P 1'
#
loop_
_entity.id
_entity.type
_entity.pdbx_description
1 polymer ?
#
loop_
_entity_poly.entity_id
_entity_poly.type
_entity_poly.pdbx_seq_one_letter_code
_entity_poly.pdbx_strand_id
1 'polypeptide(L)'
;ATSKILKKVNYQDISIVGSKLFSIDDIVANSSLEFPTPLIFVKTTYTEKELKKNLSLKNVSVSRQIFPFGLKVLIKTRTPIAYCERIFKKKKITGFVDENGFFIDEKYSDQVNLKKLTSEVFGWKENFKETLSKILNHQKFNDVEFITITFSPNGFLTLEEKSLKTILLGFNPKIIESQLQVISNIKRQIKDNNFLEIIDNIDITDPNNPKIKVFKP
;
A
#
# COMPACT_ATOMS: atom_id res chain seq x y z
N ALA A 1 3.50 -27.65 37.09
CA ALA A 1 3.02 -26.77 35.98
C ALA A 1 3.39 -25.30 36.17
N THR A 2 3.38 -24.79 37.39
CA THR A 2 3.63 -23.37 37.76
C THR A 2 5.06 -22.90 37.42
N SER A 3 6.07 -23.78 37.54
CA SER A 3 7.48 -23.39 37.27
C SER A 3 7.78 -23.06 35.80
N LYS A 4 7.03 -23.64 34.83
CA LYS A 4 7.21 -23.37 33.41
C LYS A 4 6.63 -22.01 32.97
N ILE A 5 5.61 -21.51 33.67
CA ILE A 5 4.96 -20.22 33.36
C ILE A 5 5.83 -19.05 33.75
N LEU A 6 6.65 -19.18 34.82
CA LEU A 6 7.62 -18.18 35.27
C LEU A 6 8.96 -18.28 34.53
N LYS A 7 9.15 -19.28 33.67
CA LYS A 7 10.34 -19.37 32.84
C LYS A 7 10.43 -18.14 31.92
N LYS A 8 11.63 -17.54 31.88
CA LYS A 8 11.91 -16.38 31.05
C LYS A 8 12.11 -16.80 29.60
N VAL A 9 11.49 -16.06 28.70
CA VAL A 9 11.73 -16.11 27.27
C VAL A 9 12.96 -15.29 26.97
N ASN A 10 13.85 -15.81 26.15
CA ASN A 10 15.01 -15.14 25.62
C ASN A 10 14.79 -14.79 24.16
N TYR A 11 15.67 -13.97 23.61
CA TYR A 11 15.66 -13.55 22.23
C TYR A 11 15.60 -14.74 21.24
N GLN A 12 16.36 -15.78 21.49
CA GLN A 12 16.43 -17.00 20.67
C GLN A 12 15.20 -17.92 20.76
N ASP A 13 14.31 -17.67 21.71
CA ASP A 13 13.06 -18.43 21.89
C ASP A 13 11.92 -17.85 21.05
N ILE A 14 12.22 -16.94 20.12
CA ILE A 14 11.25 -16.39 19.16
C ILE A 14 11.28 -17.22 17.88
N SER A 15 10.12 -17.71 17.46
CA SER A 15 9.94 -18.36 16.16
C SER A 15 9.07 -17.49 15.24
N ILE A 16 9.56 -17.23 14.03
CA ILE A 16 8.84 -16.49 13.00
C ILE A 16 8.31 -17.45 11.95
N VAL A 17 7.02 -17.33 11.61
CA VAL A 17 6.34 -18.19 10.64
C VAL A 17 5.57 -17.31 9.65
N GLY A 18 5.50 -17.74 8.39
CA GLY A 18 4.70 -17.12 7.34
C GLY A 18 5.45 -16.13 6.45
N SER A 19 6.68 -15.72 6.83
CA SER A 19 7.53 -14.90 5.96
C SER A 19 9.00 -15.10 6.31
N LYS A 20 9.85 -15.17 5.28
CA LYS A 20 11.32 -15.19 5.42
C LYS A 20 11.95 -13.79 5.31
N LEU A 21 11.14 -12.76 5.08
CA LEU A 21 11.59 -11.37 4.91
C LEU A 21 11.96 -10.68 6.23
N PHE A 22 11.54 -11.25 7.36
CA PHE A 22 11.73 -10.66 8.68
C PHE A 22 12.65 -11.53 9.53
N SER A 23 13.62 -10.89 10.15
CA SER A 23 14.49 -11.47 11.17
C SER A 23 13.91 -11.28 12.58
N ILE A 24 14.47 -11.97 13.57
CA ILE A 24 14.14 -11.74 14.98
C ILE A 24 14.50 -10.31 15.37
N ASP A 25 15.61 -9.76 14.85
CA ASP A 25 15.99 -8.37 15.07
C ASP A 25 14.93 -7.38 14.59
N ASP A 26 14.33 -7.63 13.41
CA ASP A 26 13.23 -6.78 12.91
C ASP A 26 12.03 -6.82 13.86
N ILE A 27 11.70 -7.97 14.43
CA ILE A 27 10.59 -8.11 15.38
C ILE A 27 10.88 -7.35 16.68
N VAL A 28 12.07 -7.52 17.22
CA VAL A 28 12.46 -6.87 18.48
C VAL A 28 12.60 -5.36 18.30
N ALA A 29 13.28 -4.90 17.25
CA ALA A 29 13.46 -3.48 16.95
C ALA A 29 12.16 -2.71 16.67
N ASN A 30 11.10 -3.41 16.24
CA ASN A 30 9.80 -2.82 15.89
C ASN A 30 8.69 -3.12 16.90
N SER A 31 9.04 -3.59 18.07
CA SER A 31 8.14 -3.86 19.19
C SER A 31 8.76 -3.42 20.52
N SER A 32 7.93 -3.38 21.55
CA SER A 32 8.36 -3.14 22.94
C SER A 32 8.75 -4.43 23.68
N LEU A 33 9.20 -5.46 22.95
CA LEU A 33 9.67 -6.71 23.55
C LEU A 33 11.05 -6.50 24.17
N GLU A 34 11.14 -6.81 25.45
CA GLU A 34 12.40 -6.79 26.20
C GLU A 34 12.76 -8.21 26.67
N PHE A 35 14.00 -8.58 26.58
CA PHE A 35 14.50 -9.92 26.94
C PHE A 35 15.66 -9.82 27.93
N PRO A 36 15.73 -10.75 28.92
CA PRO A 36 14.82 -11.87 29.18
C PRO A 36 13.55 -11.43 29.94
N THR A 37 12.37 -11.90 29.53
CA THR A 37 11.11 -11.59 30.21
C THR A 37 10.29 -12.85 30.52
N PRO A 38 9.58 -12.94 31.68
CA PRO A 38 8.71 -14.07 31.92
C PRO A 38 7.61 -14.17 30.86
N LEU A 39 7.34 -15.37 30.34
CA LEU A 39 6.39 -15.62 29.24
C LEU A 39 5.00 -15.02 29.51
N ILE A 40 4.53 -15.07 30.77
CA ILE A 40 3.20 -14.56 31.14
C ILE A 40 3.08 -13.03 31.03
N PHE A 41 4.20 -12.30 31.15
CA PHE A 41 4.20 -10.82 31.11
C PHE A 41 4.33 -10.27 29.70
N VAL A 42 4.58 -11.11 28.69
CA VAL A 42 4.61 -10.65 27.29
C VAL A 42 3.20 -10.20 26.87
N LYS A 43 3.05 -8.93 26.53
CA LYS A 43 1.79 -8.33 26.08
C LYS A 43 1.54 -8.60 24.60
N THR A 44 1.13 -9.84 24.26
CA THR A 44 1.03 -10.30 22.85
C THR A 44 0.19 -9.39 21.98
N THR A 45 -1.01 -9.01 22.43
CA THR A 45 -1.90 -8.11 21.64
C THR A 45 -1.31 -6.72 21.41
N TYR A 46 -0.54 -6.21 22.36
CA TYR A 46 0.14 -4.92 22.19
C TYR A 46 1.28 -5.05 21.19
N THR A 47 2.10 -6.08 21.31
CA THR A 47 3.17 -6.42 20.36
C THR A 47 2.62 -6.61 18.93
N GLU A 48 1.47 -7.27 18.76
CA GLU A 48 0.79 -7.41 17.46
C GLU A 48 0.46 -6.05 16.84
N LYS A 49 -0.09 -5.12 17.64
CA LYS A 49 -0.42 -3.77 17.16
C LYS A 49 0.82 -2.98 16.72
N GLU A 50 1.89 -3.04 17.51
CA GLU A 50 3.17 -2.40 17.18
C GLU A 50 3.76 -2.96 15.89
N LEU A 51 3.92 -4.28 15.81
CA LEU A 51 4.48 -4.94 14.63
C LEU A 51 3.65 -4.68 13.37
N LYS A 52 2.32 -4.76 13.48
CA LYS A 52 1.43 -4.49 12.34
C LYS A 52 1.60 -3.07 11.81
N LYS A 53 1.76 -2.09 12.72
CA LYS A 53 1.93 -0.68 12.35
C LYS A 53 3.34 -0.40 11.84
N ASN A 54 4.37 -0.80 12.59
CA ASN A 54 5.76 -0.40 12.34
C ASN A 54 6.36 -1.12 11.11
N LEU A 55 5.94 -2.37 10.86
CA LEU A 55 6.37 -3.17 9.71
C LEU A 55 5.34 -3.18 8.56
N SER A 56 4.28 -2.37 8.64
CA SER A 56 3.20 -2.29 7.62
C SER A 56 2.62 -3.66 7.23
N LEU A 57 2.48 -4.58 8.18
CA LEU A 57 2.03 -5.94 7.91
C LEU A 57 0.52 -5.99 7.56
N LYS A 58 0.13 -6.93 6.69
CA LYS A 58 -1.30 -7.21 6.43
C LYS A 58 -1.96 -7.78 7.68
N ASN A 59 -1.30 -8.76 8.30
CA ASN A 59 -1.69 -9.31 9.60
C ASN A 59 -0.47 -9.86 10.34
N VAL A 60 -0.58 -9.90 11.67
CA VAL A 60 0.40 -10.53 12.56
C VAL A 60 -0.32 -11.09 13.77
N SER A 61 0.12 -12.26 14.22
CA SER A 61 -0.37 -12.88 15.45
C SER A 61 0.82 -13.30 16.30
N VAL A 62 0.82 -12.95 17.57
CA VAL A 62 1.85 -13.29 18.55
C VAL A 62 1.24 -14.20 19.62
N SER A 63 1.76 -15.40 19.71
CA SER A 63 1.27 -16.40 20.68
C SER A 63 2.37 -16.89 21.60
N ARG A 64 2.01 -17.08 22.86
CA ARG A 64 2.87 -17.71 23.86
C ARG A 64 2.82 -19.22 23.64
N GLN A 65 3.97 -19.87 23.55
CA GLN A 65 4.09 -21.31 23.41
C GLN A 65 4.73 -21.95 24.63
N ILE A 66 4.11 -23.04 25.08
CA ILE A 66 4.67 -23.88 26.16
C ILE A 66 5.54 -24.98 25.58
N PHE A 67 5.19 -25.44 24.36
CA PHE A 67 5.95 -26.44 23.63
C PHE A 67 5.90 -26.19 22.11
N PRO A 68 7.06 -25.95 21.45
CA PRO A 68 8.31 -25.56 22.11
C PRO A 68 8.15 -24.29 22.92
N PHE A 69 8.94 -24.13 23.97
CA PHE A 69 8.82 -22.96 24.84
C PHE A 69 9.28 -21.69 24.13
N GLY A 70 8.48 -20.61 24.16
CA GLY A 70 8.85 -19.33 23.57
C GLY A 70 7.67 -18.49 23.05
N LEU A 71 7.96 -17.64 22.08
CA LEU A 71 6.98 -16.83 21.35
C LEU A 71 6.93 -17.26 19.88
N LYS A 72 5.73 -17.49 19.39
CA LYS A 72 5.50 -17.69 17.95
C LYS A 72 4.89 -16.42 17.36
N VAL A 73 5.56 -15.87 16.36
CA VAL A 73 5.13 -14.71 15.58
C VAL A 73 4.73 -15.19 14.19
N LEU A 74 3.43 -15.20 13.92
CA LEU A 74 2.89 -15.54 12.61
C LEU A 74 2.67 -14.25 11.81
N ILE A 75 3.35 -14.12 10.67
CA ILE A 75 3.32 -12.91 9.84
C ILE A 75 2.62 -13.19 8.52
N LYS A 76 1.73 -12.29 8.14
CA LYS A 76 1.18 -12.20 6.79
C LYS A 76 1.57 -10.85 6.17
N THR A 77 2.40 -10.90 5.14
CA THR A 77 2.85 -9.72 4.40
C THR A 77 1.76 -9.15 3.50
N ARG A 78 1.93 -7.91 3.05
CA ARG A 78 1.13 -7.28 2.00
C ARG A 78 1.68 -7.68 0.65
N THR A 79 0.82 -7.73 -0.36
CA THR A 79 1.21 -7.99 -1.75
C THR A 79 1.37 -6.65 -2.47
N PRO A 80 2.56 -6.32 -2.98
CA PRO A 80 2.77 -5.13 -3.80
C PRO A 80 1.95 -5.18 -5.09
N ILE A 81 1.32 -4.06 -5.48
CA ILE A 81 0.59 -3.93 -6.75
C ILE A 81 1.00 -2.70 -7.57
N ALA A 82 1.66 -1.72 -6.96
CA ALA A 82 2.23 -0.58 -7.66
C ALA A 82 3.51 -0.11 -6.96
N TYR A 83 4.45 0.48 -7.72
CA TYR A 83 5.57 1.23 -7.17
C TYR A 83 5.06 2.47 -6.46
N CYS A 84 5.77 2.91 -5.42
CA CYS A 84 5.35 4.07 -4.64
C CYS A 84 6.53 4.89 -4.18
N GLU A 85 6.39 6.19 -4.33
CA GLU A 85 7.31 7.18 -3.80
C GLU A 85 6.59 8.10 -2.82
N ARG A 86 7.20 8.33 -1.66
CA ARG A 86 6.70 9.28 -0.66
C ARG A 86 7.80 10.15 -0.11
N ILE A 87 7.43 11.31 0.42
CA ILE A 87 8.34 12.16 1.19
C ILE A 87 8.05 11.96 2.67
N PHE A 88 9.05 11.51 3.41
CA PHE A 88 8.98 11.37 4.87
C PHE A 88 10.17 12.06 5.52
N LYS A 89 9.92 12.97 6.47
CA LYS A 89 10.96 13.78 7.14
C LYS A 89 11.92 14.46 6.13
N LYS A 90 11.38 15.06 5.06
CA LYS A 90 12.12 15.71 3.97
C LYS A 90 13.01 14.78 3.14
N LYS A 91 12.93 13.47 3.32
CA LYS A 91 13.64 12.48 2.51
C LYS A 91 12.66 11.77 1.59
N LYS A 92 13.11 11.52 0.37
CA LYS A 92 12.42 10.69 -0.60
C LYS A 92 12.60 9.23 -0.18
N ILE A 93 11.50 8.49 -0.03
CA ILE A 93 11.50 7.07 0.30
C ILE A 93 10.73 6.35 -0.80
N THR A 94 11.33 5.33 -1.35
CA THR A 94 10.75 4.43 -2.34
C THR A 94 10.24 3.15 -1.67
N GLY A 95 9.26 2.53 -2.30
CA GLY A 95 8.66 1.28 -1.85
C GLY A 95 7.50 0.91 -2.77
N PHE A 96 6.47 0.34 -2.20
CA PHE A 96 5.32 -0.17 -2.93
C PHE A 96 4.03 0.16 -2.20
N VAL A 97 2.89 -0.06 -2.86
CA VAL A 97 1.57 -0.04 -2.23
C VAL A 97 0.80 -1.31 -2.53
N ASP A 98 -0.05 -1.72 -1.58
CA ASP A 98 -1.00 -2.81 -1.78
C ASP A 98 -2.35 -2.31 -2.31
N GLU A 99 -3.28 -3.24 -2.58
CA GLU A 99 -4.64 -2.97 -3.06
C GLU A 99 -5.47 -2.05 -2.14
N ASN A 100 -5.09 -1.94 -0.86
CA ASN A 100 -5.75 -1.08 0.12
C ASN A 100 -5.02 0.27 0.27
N GLY A 101 -4.05 0.58 -0.60
CA GLY A 101 -3.27 1.81 -0.59
C GLY A 101 -2.25 1.93 0.55
N PHE A 102 -1.94 0.85 1.28
CA PHE A 102 -0.93 0.88 2.31
C PHE A 102 0.47 0.85 1.71
N PHE A 103 1.32 1.73 2.22
CA PHE A 103 2.74 1.75 1.85
C PHE A 103 3.48 0.53 2.42
N ILE A 104 4.31 -0.08 1.58
CA ILE A 104 5.20 -1.20 1.91
C ILE A 104 6.61 -0.72 1.66
N ASP A 105 7.46 -0.77 2.68
CA ASP A 105 8.87 -0.44 2.54
C ASP A 105 9.56 -1.47 1.62
N GLU A 106 10.44 -1.00 0.74
CA GLU A 106 11.14 -1.85 -0.22
C GLU A 106 11.88 -3.02 0.45
N LYS A 107 12.43 -2.78 1.63
CA LYS A 107 13.11 -3.81 2.45
C LYS A 107 12.21 -5.01 2.76
N TYR A 108 10.90 -4.81 2.86
CA TYR A 108 9.93 -5.83 3.26
C TYR A 108 9.03 -6.29 2.12
N SER A 109 9.48 -6.11 0.89
CA SER A 109 8.79 -6.60 -0.31
C SER A 109 9.41 -7.88 -0.84
N ASP A 110 8.56 -8.80 -1.29
CA ASP A 110 9.03 -9.99 -2.02
C ASP A 110 9.35 -9.61 -3.48
N GLN A 111 10.63 -9.67 -3.84
CA GLN A 111 11.12 -9.26 -5.16
C GLN A 111 10.58 -10.12 -6.33
N VAL A 112 10.07 -11.30 -6.06
CA VAL A 112 9.63 -12.24 -7.11
C VAL A 112 8.45 -11.68 -7.94
N ASN A 113 7.60 -10.85 -7.34
CA ASN A 113 6.41 -10.31 -7.99
C ASN A 113 6.58 -8.88 -8.56
N LEU A 114 7.72 -8.22 -8.34
CA LEU A 114 7.90 -6.81 -8.71
C LEU A 114 7.93 -6.56 -10.22
N LYS A 115 8.39 -7.53 -11.02
CA LYS A 115 8.45 -7.43 -12.49
C LYS A 115 7.09 -7.27 -13.18
N LYS A 116 5.98 -7.48 -12.46
CA LYS A 116 4.62 -7.37 -12.99
C LYS A 116 3.96 -6.03 -12.66
N LEU A 117 4.64 -5.15 -11.93
CA LEU A 117 4.08 -3.87 -11.55
C LEU A 117 4.21 -2.89 -12.72
N THR A 118 3.09 -2.34 -13.15
CA THR A 118 3.01 -1.39 -14.26
C THR A 118 2.65 0.02 -13.82
N SER A 119 2.14 0.17 -12.61
CA SER A 119 1.69 1.46 -12.08
C SER A 119 2.69 2.06 -11.11
N GLU A 120 2.82 3.38 -11.15
CA GLU A 120 3.68 4.18 -10.26
C GLU A 120 2.84 5.21 -9.49
N VAL A 121 3.10 5.36 -8.20
CA VAL A 121 2.40 6.28 -7.29
C VAL A 121 3.38 7.30 -6.73
N PHE A 122 3.13 8.58 -6.98
CA PHE A 122 3.94 9.68 -6.49
C PHE A 122 3.21 10.53 -5.45
N GLY A 123 3.95 11.03 -4.47
CA GLY A 123 3.42 11.93 -3.45
C GLY A 123 2.49 11.28 -2.43
N TRP A 124 2.62 9.97 -2.24
CA TRP A 124 1.82 9.22 -1.29
C TRP A 124 1.90 9.80 0.14
N LYS A 125 0.73 9.89 0.78
CA LYS A 125 0.58 10.21 2.21
C LYS A 125 -0.50 9.31 2.80
N GLU A 126 -0.47 9.09 4.12
CA GLU A 126 -1.45 8.22 4.81
C GLU A 126 -2.91 8.65 4.58
N ASN A 127 -3.17 9.96 4.49
CA ASN A 127 -4.51 10.49 4.23
C ASN A 127 -5.02 10.26 2.80
N PHE A 128 -4.16 9.87 1.86
CA PHE A 128 -4.56 9.52 0.49
C PHE A 128 -4.82 8.03 0.28
N LYS A 129 -4.60 7.22 1.30
CA LYS A 129 -4.71 5.76 1.25
C LYS A 129 -6.05 5.27 0.69
N GLU A 130 -7.16 5.81 1.19
CA GLU A 130 -8.50 5.40 0.74
C GLU A 130 -8.76 5.77 -0.72
N THR A 131 -8.36 6.99 -1.12
CA THR A 131 -8.47 7.43 -2.51
C THR A 131 -7.65 6.56 -3.44
N LEU A 132 -6.40 6.28 -3.06
CA LEU A 132 -5.53 5.38 -3.83
C LEU A 132 -6.11 3.98 -3.94
N SER A 133 -6.64 3.42 -2.85
CA SER A 133 -7.29 2.11 -2.86
C SER A 133 -8.46 2.07 -3.85
N LYS A 134 -9.29 3.10 -3.91
CA LYS A 134 -10.41 3.19 -4.87
C LYS A 134 -9.90 3.19 -6.32
N ILE A 135 -8.83 3.95 -6.62
CA ILE A 135 -8.23 4.01 -7.95
C ILE A 135 -7.68 2.64 -8.36
N LEU A 136 -6.87 2.02 -7.50
CA LEU A 136 -6.24 0.72 -7.79
C LEU A 136 -7.26 -0.40 -7.93
N ASN A 137 -8.32 -0.40 -7.11
CA ASN A 137 -9.41 -1.36 -7.24
C ASN A 137 -10.24 -1.11 -8.50
N HIS A 138 -10.48 0.15 -8.88
CA HIS A 138 -11.18 0.47 -10.11
C HIS A 138 -10.44 -0.07 -11.35
N GLN A 139 -9.12 0.11 -11.42
CA GLN A 139 -8.27 -0.46 -12.48
C GLN A 139 -8.38 -1.99 -12.56
N LYS A 140 -8.46 -2.68 -11.41
CA LYS A 140 -8.55 -4.14 -11.34
C LYS A 140 -9.84 -4.71 -11.97
N PHE A 141 -10.94 -3.96 -11.88
CA PHE A 141 -12.27 -4.43 -12.29
C PHE A 141 -12.80 -3.78 -13.57
N ASN A 142 -12.07 -2.80 -14.11
CA ASN A 142 -12.47 -2.08 -15.32
C ASN A 142 -11.31 -2.12 -16.33
N ASP A 143 -11.67 -1.95 -17.61
CA ASP A 143 -10.68 -1.89 -18.69
C ASP A 143 -9.99 -0.51 -18.74
N VAL A 144 -9.29 -0.14 -17.65
CA VAL A 144 -8.46 1.06 -17.55
C VAL A 144 -7.10 0.67 -16.98
N GLU A 145 -6.03 1.27 -17.48
CA GLU A 145 -4.66 0.99 -17.06
C GLU A 145 -3.97 2.31 -16.67
N PHE A 146 -3.93 2.60 -15.35
CA PHE A 146 -3.24 3.77 -14.84
C PHE A 146 -1.75 3.49 -14.73
N ILE A 147 -0.95 4.21 -15.51
CA ILE A 147 0.51 4.12 -15.50
C ILE A 147 1.05 4.92 -14.32
N THR A 148 0.54 6.14 -14.13
CA THR A 148 1.00 7.04 -13.07
C THR A 148 -0.17 7.60 -12.27
N ILE A 149 -0.03 7.64 -10.95
CA ILE A 149 -0.97 8.24 -10.00
C ILE A 149 -0.19 9.26 -9.19
N THR A 150 -0.48 10.55 -9.37
CA THR A 150 0.29 11.63 -8.74
C THR A 150 -0.57 12.43 -7.77
N PHE A 151 -0.20 12.43 -6.50
CA PHE A 151 -0.71 13.34 -5.48
C PHE A 151 0.27 14.50 -5.32
N SER A 152 -0.06 15.66 -5.85
CA SER A 152 0.75 16.86 -5.70
C SER A 152 0.85 17.30 -4.23
N PRO A 153 1.86 18.09 -3.83
CA PRO A 153 2.02 18.55 -2.45
C PRO A 153 0.81 19.27 -1.87
N ASN A 154 0.07 20.00 -2.71
CA ASN A 154 -1.18 20.70 -2.39
C ASN A 154 -2.42 19.80 -2.36
N GLY A 155 -2.29 18.51 -2.70
CA GLY A 155 -3.38 17.54 -2.70
C GLY A 155 -4.10 17.38 -4.04
N PHE A 156 -3.66 18.08 -5.10
CA PHE A 156 -4.22 17.89 -6.44
C PHE A 156 -3.86 16.50 -6.97
N LEU A 157 -4.87 15.76 -7.45
CA LEU A 157 -4.72 14.41 -7.97
C LEU A 157 -4.74 14.40 -9.50
N THR A 158 -3.75 13.76 -10.08
CA THR A 158 -3.60 13.55 -11.53
C THR A 158 -3.36 12.06 -11.78
N LEU A 159 -3.97 11.53 -12.84
CA LEU A 159 -3.71 10.18 -13.33
C LEU A 159 -3.14 10.24 -14.74
N GLU A 160 -2.28 9.29 -15.09
CA GLU A 160 -1.94 8.99 -16.47
C GLU A 160 -2.50 7.61 -16.82
N GLU A 161 -3.40 7.57 -17.78
CA GLU A 161 -3.99 6.35 -18.34
C GLU A 161 -3.33 6.05 -19.68
N LYS A 162 -3.08 4.78 -19.96
CA LYS A 162 -2.32 4.32 -21.12
C LYS A 162 -2.82 4.86 -22.47
N SER A 163 -4.13 4.99 -22.63
CA SER A 163 -4.76 5.45 -23.87
C SER A 163 -5.23 6.90 -23.78
N LEU A 164 -5.73 7.32 -22.62
CA LEU A 164 -6.36 8.63 -22.43
C LEU A 164 -5.36 9.70 -21.99
N LYS A 165 -4.08 9.33 -21.79
CA LYS A 165 -3.00 10.22 -21.33
C LYS A 165 -3.29 10.84 -19.97
N THR A 166 -3.12 12.15 -19.83
CA THR A 166 -3.25 12.87 -18.55
C THR A 166 -4.70 13.15 -18.20
N ILE A 167 -5.12 12.78 -16.98
CA ILE A 167 -6.47 12.99 -16.45
C ILE A 167 -6.37 13.81 -15.15
N LEU A 168 -7.04 14.94 -15.11
CA LEU A 168 -7.07 15.85 -13.98
C LEU A 168 -8.30 15.56 -13.11
N LEU A 169 -8.10 15.20 -11.84
CA LEU A 169 -9.18 14.87 -10.90
C LEU A 169 -9.39 15.94 -9.83
N GLY A 170 -8.38 16.79 -9.56
CA GLY A 170 -8.51 17.90 -8.61
C GLY A 170 -8.27 17.49 -7.15
N PHE A 171 -8.97 18.16 -6.21
CA PHE A 171 -8.68 18.09 -4.77
C PHE A 171 -9.74 17.34 -3.95
N ASN A 172 -10.87 16.96 -4.56
CA ASN A 172 -12.00 16.42 -3.80
C ASN A 172 -12.05 14.88 -3.79
N PRO A 173 -11.59 14.21 -2.73
CA PRO A 173 -11.59 12.75 -2.65
C PRO A 173 -13.00 12.13 -2.54
N LYS A 174 -14.04 12.93 -2.21
CA LYS A 174 -15.41 12.43 -2.03
C LYS A 174 -16.08 12.04 -3.35
N ILE A 175 -15.66 12.65 -4.47
CA ILE A 175 -16.24 12.40 -5.80
C ILE A 175 -15.41 11.43 -6.65
N ILE A 176 -14.36 10.84 -6.08
CA ILE A 176 -13.41 9.97 -6.82
C ILE A 176 -14.13 8.83 -7.57
N GLU A 177 -15.12 8.21 -6.97
CA GLU A 177 -15.85 7.09 -7.60
C GLU A 177 -16.61 7.54 -8.85
N SER A 178 -17.27 8.70 -8.78
CA SER A 178 -17.94 9.30 -9.94
C SER A 178 -16.95 9.65 -11.03
N GLN A 179 -15.80 10.22 -10.68
CA GLN A 179 -14.73 10.54 -11.63
C GLN A 179 -14.17 9.29 -12.32
N LEU A 180 -13.90 8.23 -11.57
CA LEU A 180 -13.43 6.95 -12.11
C LEU A 180 -14.46 6.31 -13.06
N GLN A 181 -15.74 6.42 -12.74
CA GLN A 181 -16.82 5.95 -13.63
C GLN A 181 -16.86 6.74 -14.94
N VAL A 182 -16.64 8.05 -14.88
CA VAL A 182 -16.56 8.90 -16.09
C VAL A 182 -15.38 8.49 -16.95
N ILE A 183 -14.20 8.21 -16.38
CA ILE A 183 -13.03 7.71 -17.12
C ILE A 183 -13.39 6.43 -17.89
N SER A 184 -14.00 5.46 -17.23
CA SER A 184 -14.41 4.20 -17.87
C SER A 184 -15.45 4.41 -18.98
N ASN A 185 -16.37 5.36 -18.81
CA ASN A 185 -17.35 5.71 -19.81
C ASN A 185 -16.70 6.35 -21.05
N ILE A 186 -15.79 7.32 -20.83
CA ILE A 186 -15.04 7.97 -21.92
C ILE A 186 -14.24 6.93 -22.69
N LYS A 187 -13.50 6.06 -22.00
CA LYS A 187 -12.71 5.01 -22.66
C LYS A 187 -13.55 4.07 -23.50
N ARG A 188 -14.74 3.69 -23.04
CA ARG A 188 -15.67 2.83 -23.80
C ARG A 188 -16.28 3.52 -25.01
N GLN A 189 -16.51 4.82 -24.94
CA GLN A 189 -17.11 5.61 -26.02
C GLN A 189 -16.09 5.95 -27.11
N ILE A 190 -14.85 6.23 -26.75
CA ILE A 190 -13.78 6.55 -27.70
C ILE A 190 -13.23 5.24 -28.27
N LYS A 191 -13.77 4.83 -29.43
CA LYS A 191 -13.30 3.65 -30.16
C LYS A 191 -12.30 3.97 -31.27
N ASP A 192 -12.22 5.24 -31.66
CA ASP A 192 -11.33 5.71 -32.71
C ASP A 192 -9.94 6.01 -32.16
N ASN A 193 -8.95 5.22 -32.55
CA ASN A 193 -7.56 5.40 -32.14
C ASN A 193 -6.98 6.76 -32.59
N ASN A 194 -7.40 7.28 -33.75
CA ASN A 194 -6.92 8.58 -34.25
C ASN A 194 -7.36 9.72 -33.30
N PHE A 195 -8.56 9.60 -32.70
CA PHE A 195 -9.00 10.58 -31.72
C PHE A 195 -8.20 10.50 -30.42
N LEU A 196 -7.82 9.29 -29.98
CA LEU A 196 -6.98 9.09 -28.80
C LEU A 196 -5.60 9.72 -28.93
N GLU A 197 -5.02 9.72 -30.14
CA GLU A 197 -3.70 10.30 -30.41
C GLU A 197 -3.66 11.81 -30.22
N ILE A 198 -4.75 12.51 -30.53
CA ILE A 198 -4.83 13.97 -30.43
C ILE A 198 -5.26 14.48 -29.03
N ILE A 199 -5.64 13.62 -28.11
CA ILE A 199 -5.95 14.02 -26.72
C ILE A 199 -4.68 14.54 -26.05
N ASP A 200 -4.76 15.72 -25.47
CA ASP A 200 -3.74 16.31 -24.59
C ASP A 200 -4.01 15.94 -23.13
N ASN A 201 -5.17 16.33 -22.62
CA ASN A 201 -5.61 15.98 -21.29
C ASN A 201 -7.14 15.92 -21.19
N ILE A 202 -7.61 15.27 -20.13
CA ILE A 202 -9.02 15.17 -19.78
C ILE A 202 -9.22 15.78 -18.38
N ASP A 203 -10.00 16.82 -18.28
CA ASP A 203 -10.35 17.45 -17.00
C ASP A 203 -11.68 16.89 -16.50
N ILE A 204 -11.63 16.17 -15.39
CA ILE A 204 -12.78 15.56 -14.69
C ILE A 204 -12.85 16.11 -13.25
N THR A 205 -12.34 17.29 -13.00
CA THR A 205 -12.48 17.96 -11.69
C THR A 205 -13.96 18.13 -11.32
N ASP A 206 -14.82 18.32 -12.34
CA ASP A 206 -16.28 18.18 -12.23
C ASP A 206 -16.74 16.97 -13.08
N PRO A 207 -17.13 15.85 -12.46
CA PRO A 207 -17.54 14.64 -13.18
C PRO A 207 -18.86 14.82 -13.98
N ASN A 208 -19.66 15.86 -13.68
CA ASN A 208 -20.88 16.15 -14.43
C ASN A 208 -20.61 16.96 -15.70
N ASN A 209 -19.42 17.57 -15.82
CA ASN A 209 -19.03 18.39 -16.96
C ASN A 209 -17.58 18.11 -17.37
N PRO A 210 -17.26 16.87 -17.83
CA PRO A 210 -15.92 16.50 -18.25
C PRO A 210 -15.50 17.28 -19.50
N LYS A 211 -14.23 17.71 -19.55
CA LYS A 211 -13.67 18.48 -20.66
C LYS A 211 -12.51 17.72 -21.26
N ILE A 212 -12.53 17.50 -22.57
CA ILE A 212 -11.43 16.88 -23.31
C ILE A 212 -10.69 17.99 -24.07
N LYS A 213 -9.42 18.15 -23.76
CA LYS A 213 -8.53 19.06 -24.47
C LYS A 213 -7.73 18.28 -25.51
N VAL A 214 -7.67 18.79 -26.70
CA VAL A 214 -6.90 18.19 -27.79
C VAL A 214 -5.74 19.07 -28.19
N PHE A 215 -4.66 18.47 -28.68
CA PHE A 215 -3.56 19.21 -29.28
C PHE A 215 -4.11 19.98 -30.49
N LYS A 216 -3.79 21.27 -30.57
CA LYS A 216 -4.00 22.01 -31.82
C LYS A 216 -2.90 21.59 -32.78
N PRO A 217 -3.23 21.20 -34.02
CA PRO A 217 -2.26 20.94 -35.04
C PRO A 217 -1.43 22.19 -35.37
#